data_b6292e52dbeedbc4e902de502fddd708
#
_entry.id   b6292e52dbeedbc4e902de502fddd708
#
_cell.length_a   1.000
_cell.length_b   1.000
_cell.length_c   1.000
_cell.angle_alpha   90.00
_cell.angle_beta   90.00
_cell.angle_gamma   90.00
#
_symmetry.space_group_name_H-M   'P 1'
#
loop_
_entity.id
_entity.type
_entity.pdbx_description
1 polymer ?
#
loop_
_entity_poly.entity_id
_entity_poly.type
_entity_poly.pdbx_seq_one_letter_code
_entity_poly.pdbx_strand_id
1 'polypeptide(L)'
;IPVLPKPLAEVVTNAYLLCRLADTIEDDVALSNQQKSEFHRRFVSVVEGSDNAESFSSALAPLLSSSVLPDEYDLVTNAAKIVRITHGFSIKEQEALIRCITLMCSGMPGFQHNKSLKGLRGLDELGAYCYVVAGVVGEMLTELFCVHCPELRGKRDEMMRLAVSFGQGLQMTNILKDIWDDRQAGTCWLPRSVFVDSDFELEQLDKLYGTEVFKIGIKKLISVSHRHLRD
;
A
#
# COMPACT_ATOMS: atom_id res chain seq x y z
N ILE A 1 8.55 7.91 -13.11
CA ILE A 1 7.76 9.15 -13.42
C ILE A 1 8.47 9.98 -14.50
N PRO A 2 9.79 10.27 -14.47
CA PRO A 2 10.44 11.15 -15.45
C PRO A 2 10.32 10.71 -16.92
N VAL A 3 10.06 9.44 -17.18
CA VAL A 3 9.93 8.86 -18.55
C VAL A 3 8.51 8.95 -19.10
N LEU A 4 7.53 9.36 -18.29
CA LEU A 4 6.13 9.49 -18.71
C LEU A 4 5.88 10.82 -19.46
N PRO A 5 4.94 10.86 -20.44
CA PRO A 5 4.47 12.10 -21.01
C PRO A 5 3.95 13.06 -19.92
N LYS A 6 4.20 14.38 -20.11
CA LYS A 6 3.96 15.38 -19.06
C LYS A 6 2.58 15.29 -18.39
N PRO A 7 1.43 15.23 -19.10
CA PRO A 7 0.12 15.15 -18.44
C PRO A 7 -0.02 13.88 -17.57
N LEU A 8 0.44 12.73 -18.07
CA LEU A 8 0.42 11.47 -17.34
C LEU A 8 1.40 11.52 -16.15
N ALA A 9 2.57 12.12 -16.29
CA ALA A 9 3.53 12.29 -15.21
C ALA A 9 2.95 13.11 -14.06
N GLU A 10 2.20 14.16 -14.35
CA GLU A 10 1.57 15.02 -13.34
C GLU A 10 0.54 14.24 -12.50
N VAL A 11 -0.38 13.52 -13.13
CA VAL A 11 -1.39 12.75 -12.40
C VAL A 11 -0.78 11.56 -11.64
N VAL A 12 0.21 10.87 -12.21
CA VAL A 12 0.92 9.76 -11.53
C VAL A 12 1.74 10.27 -10.34
N THR A 13 2.35 11.47 -10.44
CA THR A 13 3.03 12.08 -9.30
C THR A 13 2.04 12.40 -8.18
N ASN A 14 0.90 12.98 -8.52
CA ASN A 14 -0.13 13.29 -7.54
C ASN A 14 -0.70 12.00 -6.89
N ALA A 15 -0.92 10.96 -7.69
CA ALA A 15 -1.32 9.64 -7.21
C ALA A 15 -0.33 9.07 -6.18
N TYR A 16 0.97 9.14 -6.48
CA TYR A 16 2.02 8.72 -5.55
C TYR A 16 1.94 9.48 -4.22
N LEU A 17 1.76 10.81 -4.27
CA LEU A 17 1.67 11.62 -3.05
C LEU A 17 0.42 11.29 -2.22
N LEU A 18 -0.72 11.02 -2.87
CA LEU A 18 -1.93 10.58 -2.18
C LEU A 18 -1.74 9.21 -1.50
N CYS A 19 -1.16 8.23 -2.21
CA CYS A 19 -0.85 6.92 -1.62
C CYS A 19 0.13 7.07 -0.45
N ARG A 20 1.20 7.86 -0.62
CA ARG A 20 2.17 8.09 0.44
C ARG A 20 1.56 8.75 1.69
N LEU A 21 0.59 9.63 1.52
CA LEU A 21 -0.13 10.23 2.65
C LEU A 21 -0.97 9.18 3.38
N ALA A 22 -1.64 8.27 2.66
CA ALA A 22 -2.35 7.14 3.27
C ALA A 22 -1.40 6.22 4.05
N ASP A 23 -0.22 5.91 3.48
CA ASP A 23 0.81 5.10 4.14
C ASP A 23 1.34 5.81 5.41
N THR A 24 1.58 7.13 5.36
CA THR A 24 2.04 7.91 6.53
C THR A 24 1.05 7.80 7.70
N ILE A 25 -0.27 7.84 7.44
CA ILE A 25 -1.28 7.61 8.48
C ILE A 25 -1.18 6.19 9.04
N GLU A 26 -1.02 5.20 8.15
CA GLU A 26 -0.97 3.78 8.54
C GLU A 26 0.27 3.44 9.36
N ASP A 27 1.42 3.98 9.00
CA ASP A 27 2.71 3.59 9.56
C ASP A 27 3.08 4.39 10.81
N ASP A 28 2.47 5.56 11.05
CA ASP A 28 2.82 6.39 12.20
C ASP A 28 2.56 5.67 13.53
N VAL A 29 3.60 5.58 14.36
CA VAL A 29 3.60 4.84 15.62
C VAL A 29 2.90 5.56 16.78
N ALA A 30 2.70 6.88 16.67
CA ALA A 30 2.01 7.67 17.71
C ALA A 30 0.48 7.59 17.56
N LEU A 31 -0.02 7.27 16.36
CA LEU A 31 -1.44 7.14 16.13
C LEU A 31 -1.97 5.79 16.63
N SER A 32 -3.00 5.82 17.46
CA SER A 32 -3.77 4.61 17.82
C SER A 32 -4.52 4.06 16.59
N ASN A 33 -4.88 2.77 16.63
CA ASN A 33 -5.66 2.13 15.55
C ASN A 33 -6.99 2.86 15.28
N GLN A 34 -7.62 3.40 16.33
CA GLN A 34 -8.83 4.20 16.19
C GLN A 34 -8.57 5.51 15.45
N GLN A 35 -7.49 6.22 15.78
CA GLN A 35 -7.08 7.45 15.10
C GLN A 35 -6.72 7.18 13.63
N LYS A 36 -5.96 6.11 13.35
CA LYS A 36 -5.65 5.68 11.98
C LYS A 36 -6.91 5.47 11.16
N SER A 37 -7.86 4.69 11.68
CA SER A 37 -9.14 4.42 11.02
C SER A 37 -9.96 5.70 10.80
N GLU A 38 -9.94 6.63 11.76
CA GLU A 38 -10.63 7.92 11.64
C GLU A 38 -9.98 8.80 10.58
N PHE A 39 -8.64 8.95 10.61
CA PHE A 39 -7.92 9.78 9.64
C PHE A 39 -7.96 9.19 8.24
N HIS A 40 -7.92 7.87 8.07
CA HIS A 40 -8.15 7.23 6.77
C HIS A 40 -9.54 7.57 6.20
N ARG A 41 -10.59 7.46 7.01
CA ARG A 41 -11.96 7.82 6.58
C ARG A 41 -12.06 9.30 6.23
N ARG A 42 -11.48 10.18 7.05
CA ARG A 42 -11.43 11.61 6.77
C ARG A 42 -10.64 11.93 5.51
N PHE A 43 -9.51 11.24 5.30
CA PHE A 43 -8.70 11.42 4.10
C PHE A 43 -9.46 11.05 2.82
N VAL A 44 -10.21 9.96 2.83
CA VAL A 44 -11.12 9.62 1.71
C VAL A 44 -12.10 10.78 1.46
N SER A 45 -12.80 11.27 2.50
CA SER A 45 -13.73 12.38 2.38
C SER A 45 -13.08 13.67 1.86
N VAL A 46 -11.83 13.93 2.24
CA VAL A 46 -11.03 15.07 1.74
C VAL A 46 -10.73 14.91 0.24
N VAL A 47 -10.31 13.72 -0.18
CA VAL A 47 -10.00 13.45 -1.60
C VAL A 47 -11.27 13.48 -2.46
N GLU A 48 -12.42 13.04 -1.94
CA GLU A 48 -13.74 13.16 -2.55
C GLU A 48 -14.28 14.60 -2.60
N GLY A 49 -13.70 15.50 -1.80
CA GLY A 49 -14.15 16.90 -1.71
C GLY A 49 -15.31 17.14 -0.74
N SER A 50 -15.63 16.17 0.13
CA SER A 50 -16.72 16.25 1.12
C SER A 50 -16.24 16.68 2.53
N ASP A 51 -14.91 16.74 2.79
CA ASP A 51 -14.31 17.28 4.01
C ASP A 51 -13.21 18.31 3.64
N ASN A 52 -12.86 19.17 4.58
CA ASN A 52 -11.90 20.26 4.39
C ASN A 52 -10.45 19.78 4.61
N ALA A 53 -9.61 19.94 3.58
CA ALA A 53 -8.23 19.44 3.57
C ALA A 53 -7.32 20.21 4.55
N GLU A 54 -7.51 21.52 4.74
CA GLU A 54 -6.76 22.34 5.70
C GLU A 54 -7.09 21.91 7.15
N SER A 55 -8.38 21.65 7.43
CA SER A 55 -8.81 21.14 8.73
C SER A 55 -8.26 19.73 8.99
N PHE A 56 -8.21 18.89 7.98
CA PHE A 56 -7.60 17.55 8.06
C PHE A 56 -6.11 17.64 8.41
N SER A 57 -5.33 18.43 7.66
CA SER A 57 -3.89 18.62 7.91
C SER A 57 -3.62 19.18 9.30
N SER A 58 -4.37 20.21 9.72
CA SER A 58 -4.23 20.84 11.03
C SER A 58 -4.57 19.90 12.19
N ALA A 59 -5.44 18.92 11.97
CA ALA A 59 -5.80 17.92 12.96
C ALA A 59 -4.78 16.77 13.03
N LEU A 60 -4.23 16.33 11.89
CA LEU A 60 -3.33 15.18 11.81
C LEU A 60 -1.88 15.54 12.18
N ALA A 61 -1.33 16.63 11.63
CA ALA A 61 0.08 16.95 11.76
C ALA A 61 0.60 17.02 13.22
N PRO A 62 -0.14 17.60 14.19
CA PRO A 62 0.32 17.64 15.58
C PRO A 62 0.33 16.28 16.30
N LEU A 63 -0.32 15.26 15.72
CA LEU A 63 -0.45 13.93 16.32
C LEU A 63 0.62 12.96 15.82
N LEU A 64 1.33 13.32 14.74
CA LEU A 64 2.37 12.49 14.16
C LEU A 64 3.54 12.33 15.13
N SER A 65 4.18 11.17 15.07
CA SER A 65 5.35 10.86 15.90
C SER A 65 6.54 11.74 15.57
N SER A 66 7.43 11.94 16.55
CA SER A 66 8.69 12.63 16.32
C SER A 66 9.67 11.87 15.39
N SER A 67 9.37 10.63 15.07
CA SER A 67 10.15 9.79 14.15
C SER A 67 9.66 9.86 12.71
N VAL A 68 8.53 10.55 12.43
CA VAL A 68 8.07 10.79 11.05
C VAL A 68 9.16 11.53 10.26
N LEU A 69 9.36 11.11 9.02
CA LEU A 69 10.37 11.76 8.16
C LEU A 69 9.95 13.22 7.86
N PRO A 70 10.90 14.16 7.77
CA PRO A 70 10.59 15.57 7.47
C PRO A 70 9.75 15.73 6.19
N ASP A 71 10.05 14.95 5.15
CA ASP A 71 9.32 14.98 3.87
C ASP A 71 7.88 14.47 4.01
N GLU A 72 7.64 13.50 4.88
CA GLU A 72 6.29 12.97 5.18
C GLU A 72 5.48 13.97 6.02
N TYR A 73 6.12 14.63 6.99
CA TYR A 73 5.49 15.70 7.74
C TYR A 73 5.11 16.87 6.82
N ASP A 74 6.02 17.27 5.91
CA ASP A 74 5.75 18.29 4.90
C ASP A 74 4.59 17.88 3.97
N LEU A 75 4.55 16.60 3.56
CA LEU A 75 3.46 16.03 2.76
C LEU A 75 2.11 16.20 3.46
N VAL A 76 2.01 15.82 4.74
CA VAL A 76 0.77 15.94 5.53
C VAL A 76 0.36 17.41 5.68
N THR A 77 1.28 18.31 5.97
CA THR A 77 0.99 19.75 6.13
C THR A 77 0.57 20.41 4.82
N ASN A 78 0.97 19.86 3.67
CA ASN A 78 0.60 20.31 2.32
C ASN A 78 -0.55 19.51 1.67
N ALA A 79 -1.26 18.66 2.41
CA ALA A 79 -2.33 17.81 1.85
C ALA A 79 -3.38 18.62 1.07
N ALA A 80 -3.74 19.81 1.54
CA ALA A 80 -4.68 20.71 0.85
C ALA A 80 -4.21 21.11 -0.57
N LYS A 81 -2.90 21.27 -0.77
CA LYS A 81 -2.34 21.56 -2.09
C LYS A 81 -2.45 20.36 -3.02
N ILE A 82 -2.18 19.15 -2.50
CA ILE A 82 -2.25 17.90 -3.26
C ILE A 82 -3.68 17.64 -3.69
N VAL A 83 -4.65 17.76 -2.78
CA VAL A 83 -6.08 17.58 -3.04
C VAL A 83 -6.60 18.61 -4.06
N ARG A 84 -6.17 19.86 -3.97
CA ARG A 84 -6.53 20.89 -4.98
C ARG A 84 -6.03 20.51 -6.37
N ILE A 85 -4.83 19.93 -6.49
CA ILE A 85 -4.30 19.44 -7.76
C ILE A 85 -5.15 18.25 -8.24
N THR A 86 -5.52 17.31 -7.34
CA THR A 86 -6.43 16.20 -7.66
C THR A 86 -7.73 16.69 -8.30
N HIS A 87 -8.37 17.69 -7.71
CA HIS A 87 -9.63 18.25 -8.20
C HIS A 87 -9.47 19.05 -9.51
N GLY A 88 -8.25 19.35 -9.93
CA GLY A 88 -7.94 19.96 -11.23
C GLY A 88 -7.85 18.95 -12.40
N PHE A 89 -7.79 17.65 -12.12
CA PHE A 89 -7.74 16.61 -13.14
C PHE A 89 -9.11 16.33 -13.76
N SER A 90 -9.14 15.60 -14.87
CA SER A 90 -10.40 15.16 -15.48
C SER A 90 -11.20 14.25 -14.55
N ILE A 91 -12.50 14.15 -14.74
CA ILE A 91 -13.41 13.31 -13.92
C ILE A 91 -12.91 11.85 -13.87
N LYS A 92 -12.46 11.29 -15.00
CA LYS A 92 -11.95 9.90 -15.05
C LYS A 92 -10.67 9.70 -14.26
N GLU A 93 -9.79 10.69 -14.26
CA GLU A 93 -8.56 10.64 -13.45
C GLU A 93 -8.90 10.74 -11.97
N GLN A 94 -9.80 11.67 -11.60
CA GLN A 94 -10.28 11.79 -10.22
C GLN A 94 -10.94 10.50 -9.74
N GLU A 95 -11.82 9.89 -10.53
CA GLU A 95 -12.46 8.60 -10.20
C GLU A 95 -11.44 7.49 -9.93
N ALA A 96 -10.39 7.40 -10.76
CA ALA A 96 -9.32 6.41 -10.56
C ALA A 96 -8.54 6.66 -9.26
N LEU A 97 -8.20 7.91 -8.97
CA LEU A 97 -7.49 8.31 -7.74
C LEU A 97 -8.35 8.07 -6.50
N ILE A 98 -9.58 8.55 -6.49
CA ILE A 98 -10.53 8.39 -5.37
C ILE A 98 -10.75 6.91 -5.09
N ARG A 99 -11.02 6.09 -6.12
CA ARG A 99 -11.22 4.65 -5.95
C ARG A 99 -10.00 3.98 -5.30
N CYS A 100 -8.79 4.29 -5.76
CA CYS A 100 -7.56 3.74 -5.18
C CYS A 100 -7.43 4.10 -3.70
N ILE A 101 -7.53 5.36 -3.35
CA ILE A 101 -7.41 5.85 -1.97
C ILE A 101 -8.51 5.28 -1.08
N THR A 102 -9.75 5.17 -1.58
CA THR A 102 -10.85 4.55 -0.84
C THR A 102 -10.56 3.10 -0.51
N LEU A 103 -10.08 2.31 -1.48
CA LEU A 103 -9.75 0.89 -1.27
C LEU A 103 -8.55 0.71 -0.33
N MET A 104 -7.50 1.52 -0.46
CA MET A 104 -6.36 1.50 0.46
C MET A 104 -6.79 1.83 1.88
N CYS A 105 -7.41 3.00 2.08
CA CYS A 105 -7.80 3.49 3.40
C CYS A 105 -8.86 2.64 4.09
N SER A 106 -9.74 1.96 3.34
CA SER A 106 -10.72 1.04 3.93
C SER A 106 -10.14 -0.34 4.23
N GLY A 107 -9.14 -0.78 3.48
CA GLY A 107 -8.57 -2.12 3.60
C GLY A 107 -7.44 -2.22 4.62
N MET A 108 -6.53 -1.23 4.68
CA MET A 108 -5.36 -1.24 5.58
C MET A 108 -5.72 -1.45 7.06
N PRO A 109 -6.75 -0.79 7.64
CA PRO A 109 -7.14 -1.01 9.03
C PRO A 109 -7.48 -2.46 9.37
N GLY A 110 -7.98 -3.23 8.41
CA GLY A 110 -8.28 -4.66 8.59
C GLY A 110 -7.06 -5.51 8.91
N PHE A 111 -5.87 -5.07 8.50
CA PHE A 111 -4.60 -5.76 8.74
C PHE A 111 -3.83 -5.24 9.96
N GLN A 112 -4.24 -4.13 10.56
CA GLN A 112 -3.60 -3.59 11.78
C GLN A 112 -3.64 -4.58 12.95
N HIS A 113 -4.70 -5.40 13.05
CA HIS A 113 -4.83 -6.43 14.07
C HIS A 113 -3.82 -7.57 13.89
N ASN A 114 -3.22 -7.68 12.70
CA ASN A 114 -2.18 -8.64 12.37
C ASN A 114 -0.75 -8.09 12.62
N LYS A 115 -0.61 -6.84 13.10
CA LYS A 115 0.68 -6.29 13.53
C LYS A 115 1.19 -7.04 14.77
N SER A 116 1.71 -8.24 14.53
CA SER A 116 2.31 -9.10 15.53
C SER A 116 3.40 -9.94 14.87
N LEU A 117 4.26 -10.52 15.67
CA LEU A 117 5.31 -11.43 15.18
C LEU A 117 4.77 -12.80 14.75
N LYS A 118 3.45 -13.07 14.95
CA LYS A 118 2.82 -14.35 14.58
C LYS A 118 2.70 -14.57 13.07
N GLY A 119 2.78 -13.50 12.29
CA GLY A 119 2.60 -13.58 10.85
C GLY A 119 1.15 -13.79 10.41
N LEU A 120 0.94 -13.76 9.11
CA LEU A 120 -0.35 -14.00 8.45
C LEU A 120 -0.71 -15.49 8.51
N ARG A 121 -2.01 -15.82 8.38
CA ARG A 121 -2.49 -17.21 8.40
C ARG A 121 -1.98 -18.01 7.21
N GLY A 122 -2.07 -17.43 6.01
CA GLY A 122 -1.72 -18.12 4.79
C GLY A 122 -1.54 -17.21 3.58
N LEU A 123 -1.33 -17.84 2.42
CA LEU A 123 -1.10 -17.13 1.17
C LEU A 123 -2.29 -16.27 0.73
N ASP A 124 -3.52 -16.69 1.03
CA ASP A 124 -4.73 -15.92 0.67
C ASP A 124 -4.77 -14.59 1.44
N GLU A 125 -4.42 -14.61 2.72
CA GLU A 125 -4.34 -13.40 3.55
C GLU A 125 -3.19 -12.49 3.11
N LEU A 126 -2.03 -13.08 2.77
CA LEU A 126 -0.92 -12.34 2.16
C LEU A 126 -1.33 -11.69 0.84
N GLY A 127 -2.02 -12.44 -0.02
CA GLY A 127 -2.54 -11.93 -1.30
C GLY A 127 -3.53 -10.78 -1.10
N ALA A 128 -4.43 -10.89 -0.13
CA ALA A 128 -5.38 -9.83 0.21
C ALA A 128 -4.68 -8.56 0.74
N TYR A 129 -3.68 -8.72 1.61
CA TYR A 129 -2.85 -7.59 2.07
C TYR A 129 -2.13 -6.91 0.91
N CYS A 130 -1.40 -7.69 0.09
CA CYS A 130 -0.68 -7.16 -1.07
C CYS A 130 -1.60 -6.49 -2.10
N TYR A 131 -2.85 -6.97 -2.24
CA TYR A 131 -3.85 -6.32 -3.09
C TYR A 131 -4.18 -4.92 -2.57
N VAL A 132 -4.49 -4.79 -1.28
CA VAL A 132 -4.89 -3.50 -0.66
C VAL A 132 -3.78 -2.46 -0.76
N VAL A 133 -2.52 -2.82 -0.54
CA VAL A 133 -1.41 -1.86 -0.48
C VAL A 133 -0.71 -1.64 -1.83
N ALA A 134 -0.88 -2.53 -2.81
CA ALA A 134 -0.18 -2.42 -4.10
C ALA A 134 -1.03 -2.83 -5.31
N GLY A 135 -1.89 -3.84 -5.21
CA GLY A 135 -2.75 -4.27 -6.32
C GLY A 135 -3.69 -3.15 -6.78
N VAL A 136 -4.33 -2.44 -5.85
CA VAL A 136 -5.21 -1.29 -6.14
C VAL A 136 -4.47 -0.14 -6.82
N VAL A 137 -3.18 0.05 -6.51
CA VAL A 137 -2.32 1.02 -7.20
C VAL A 137 -2.10 0.60 -8.66
N GLY A 138 -1.91 -0.69 -8.92
CA GLY A 138 -1.84 -1.23 -10.27
C GLY A 138 -3.13 -0.99 -11.07
N GLU A 139 -4.31 -1.18 -10.45
CA GLU A 139 -5.60 -0.87 -11.08
C GLU A 139 -5.69 0.63 -11.42
N MET A 140 -5.36 1.51 -10.48
CA MET A 140 -5.37 2.96 -10.70
C MET A 140 -4.46 3.37 -11.86
N LEU A 141 -3.21 2.87 -11.89
CA LEU A 141 -2.28 3.17 -12.98
C LEU A 141 -2.82 2.70 -14.33
N THR A 142 -3.47 1.53 -14.38
CA THR A 142 -4.10 1.02 -15.61
C THR A 142 -5.19 1.95 -16.10
N GLU A 143 -6.06 2.46 -15.21
CA GLU A 143 -7.09 3.44 -15.59
C GLU A 143 -6.46 4.74 -16.13
N LEU A 144 -5.45 5.28 -15.45
CA LEU A 144 -4.76 6.48 -15.90
C LEU A 144 -4.10 6.28 -17.27
N PHE A 145 -3.47 5.12 -17.51
CA PHE A 145 -2.91 4.80 -18.82
C PHE A 145 -3.99 4.71 -19.90
N CYS A 146 -5.14 4.10 -19.61
CA CYS A 146 -6.26 4.04 -20.56
C CYS A 146 -6.92 5.42 -20.84
N VAL A 147 -6.82 6.36 -19.91
CA VAL A 147 -7.26 7.75 -20.14
C VAL A 147 -6.31 8.45 -21.13
N HIS A 148 -5.00 8.33 -20.92
CA HIS A 148 -3.98 9.04 -21.69
C HIS A 148 -3.56 8.34 -22.99
N CYS A 149 -3.76 7.01 -23.10
CA CYS A 149 -3.40 6.19 -24.25
C CYS A 149 -4.62 5.44 -24.77
N PRO A 150 -5.43 6.05 -25.67
CA PRO A 150 -6.68 5.46 -26.16
C PRO A 150 -6.54 4.05 -26.77
N GLU A 151 -5.39 3.75 -27.36
CA GLU A 151 -5.03 2.45 -27.94
C GLU A 151 -4.97 1.32 -26.89
N LEU A 152 -4.79 1.64 -25.63
CA LEU A 152 -4.76 0.64 -24.54
C LEU A 152 -6.16 0.24 -24.07
N ARG A 153 -7.20 1.01 -24.41
CA ARG A 153 -8.58 0.78 -23.90
C ARG A 153 -9.11 -0.60 -24.27
N GLY A 154 -8.75 -1.11 -25.45
CA GLY A 154 -9.14 -2.46 -25.89
C GLY A 154 -8.49 -3.60 -25.10
N LYS A 155 -7.43 -3.31 -24.33
CA LYS A 155 -6.70 -4.26 -23.48
C LYS A 155 -6.91 -4.01 -21.99
N ARG A 156 -7.80 -3.10 -21.61
CA ARG A 156 -8.00 -2.64 -20.23
C ARG A 156 -8.17 -3.79 -19.24
N ASP A 157 -9.06 -4.73 -19.52
CA ASP A 157 -9.39 -5.82 -18.58
C ASP A 157 -8.22 -6.79 -18.40
N GLU A 158 -7.47 -7.06 -19.46
CA GLU A 158 -6.22 -7.82 -19.38
C GLU A 158 -5.18 -7.09 -18.55
N MET A 159 -4.96 -5.80 -18.83
CA MET A 159 -4.01 -4.95 -18.09
C MET A 159 -4.39 -4.83 -16.61
N MET A 160 -5.68 -4.69 -16.27
CA MET A 160 -6.15 -4.68 -14.89
C MET A 160 -5.71 -5.93 -14.13
N ARG A 161 -5.96 -7.11 -14.70
CA ARG A 161 -5.58 -8.37 -14.07
C ARG A 161 -4.06 -8.49 -13.89
N LEU A 162 -3.29 -8.13 -14.91
CA LEU A 162 -1.82 -8.17 -14.88
C LEU A 162 -1.24 -7.14 -13.90
N ALA A 163 -1.81 -5.94 -13.85
CA ALA A 163 -1.37 -4.88 -12.96
C ALA A 163 -1.59 -5.23 -11.47
N VAL A 164 -2.73 -5.88 -11.15
CA VAL A 164 -2.98 -6.42 -9.80
C VAL A 164 -1.95 -7.49 -9.46
N SER A 165 -1.72 -8.46 -10.35
CA SER A 165 -0.71 -9.50 -10.15
C SER A 165 0.67 -8.88 -9.93
N PHE A 166 1.08 -7.97 -10.81
CA PHE A 166 2.38 -7.29 -10.71
C PHE A 166 2.54 -6.52 -9.39
N GLY A 167 1.52 -5.75 -8.97
CA GLY A 167 1.51 -5.03 -7.70
C GLY A 167 1.66 -5.97 -6.50
N GLN A 168 0.92 -7.09 -6.49
CA GLN A 168 1.04 -8.11 -5.45
C GLN A 168 2.45 -8.73 -5.41
N GLY A 169 3.03 -9.03 -6.57
CA GLY A 169 4.39 -9.56 -6.67
C GLY A 169 5.46 -8.59 -6.16
N LEU A 170 5.33 -7.29 -6.47
CA LEU A 170 6.22 -6.25 -5.94
C LEU A 170 6.12 -6.16 -4.42
N GLN A 171 4.90 -6.14 -3.86
CA GLN A 171 4.72 -6.07 -2.42
C GLN A 171 5.24 -7.32 -1.69
N MET A 172 5.02 -8.51 -2.25
CA MET A 172 5.62 -9.74 -1.72
C MET A 172 7.15 -9.68 -1.72
N THR A 173 7.75 -9.05 -2.74
CA THR A 173 9.21 -8.84 -2.81
C THR A 173 9.68 -7.89 -1.71
N ASN A 174 8.96 -6.80 -1.45
CA ASN A 174 9.26 -5.90 -0.34
C ASN A 174 9.18 -6.62 1.01
N ILE A 175 8.12 -7.38 1.26
CA ILE A 175 7.97 -8.19 2.49
C ILE A 175 9.17 -9.14 2.68
N LEU A 176 9.63 -9.79 1.61
CA LEU A 176 10.78 -10.70 1.68
C LEU A 176 12.10 -9.96 1.94
N LYS A 177 12.24 -8.77 1.40
CA LYS A 177 13.43 -7.93 1.58
C LYS A 177 13.49 -7.35 2.99
N ASP A 178 12.35 -6.92 3.51
CA ASP A 178 12.25 -6.12 4.73
C ASP A 178 11.87 -6.96 5.99
N ILE A 179 12.00 -8.31 5.93
CA ILE A 179 11.64 -9.24 7.03
C ILE A 179 12.19 -8.78 8.38
N TRP A 180 13.45 -8.33 8.43
CA TRP A 180 14.11 -7.98 9.69
C TRP A 180 13.70 -6.59 10.18
N ASP A 181 13.51 -5.65 9.29
CA ASP A 181 13.05 -4.30 9.61
C ASP A 181 11.59 -4.35 10.13
N ASP A 182 10.72 -5.13 9.48
CA ASP A 182 9.36 -5.38 9.93
C ASP A 182 9.34 -6.02 11.34
N ARG A 183 10.21 -6.99 11.58
CA ARG A 183 10.32 -7.63 12.90
C ARG A 183 10.77 -6.66 13.99
N GLN A 184 11.72 -5.78 13.70
CA GLN A 184 12.15 -4.73 14.64
C GLN A 184 10.99 -3.78 14.96
N ALA A 185 10.11 -3.52 13.99
CA ALA A 185 8.87 -2.77 14.17
C ALA A 185 7.74 -3.58 14.84
N GLY A 186 7.99 -4.83 15.25
CA GLY A 186 7.02 -5.70 15.92
C GLY A 186 6.00 -6.36 15.00
N THR A 187 6.27 -6.41 13.69
CA THR A 187 5.34 -6.94 12.67
C THR A 187 5.99 -8.08 11.89
N CYS A 188 5.19 -9.04 11.45
CA CYS A 188 5.60 -10.11 10.53
C CYS A 188 4.50 -10.31 9.48
N TRP A 189 4.84 -10.10 8.22
CA TRP A 189 3.93 -10.30 7.09
C TRP A 189 4.09 -11.67 6.42
N LEU A 190 4.95 -12.54 6.94
CA LEU A 190 5.14 -13.89 6.40
C LEU A 190 3.92 -14.76 6.70
N PRO A 191 3.41 -15.54 5.73
CA PRO A 191 2.29 -16.45 5.93
C PRO A 191 2.76 -17.75 6.60
N ARG A 192 2.20 -18.08 7.76
CA ARG A 192 2.54 -19.29 8.54
C ARG A 192 2.41 -20.58 7.73
N SER A 193 1.39 -20.67 6.89
CA SER A 193 1.07 -21.88 6.12
C SER A 193 2.17 -22.34 5.13
N VAL A 194 3.18 -21.53 4.87
CA VAL A 194 4.30 -21.95 4.01
C VAL A 194 5.45 -22.60 4.77
N PHE A 195 5.47 -22.46 6.09
CA PHE A 195 6.46 -23.06 6.98
C PHE A 195 5.82 -24.30 7.60
N VAL A 196 5.94 -25.44 6.91
CA VAL A 196 5.22 -26.69 7.23
C VAL A 196 6.05 -27.50 8.23
N ASP A 197 6.13 -27.03 9.46
CA ASP A 197 6.61 -27.80 10.60
C ASP A 197 5.76 -27.42 11.81
N SER A 198 5.31 -28.39 12.62
CA SER A 198 4.46 -28.14 13.78
C SER A 198 5.15 -27.30 14.85
N ASP A 199 6.49 -27.29 14.85
CA ASP A 199 7.30 -26.59 15.83
C ASP A 199 7.86 -25.26 15.30
N PHE A 200 7.47 -24.84 14.06
CA PHE A 200 7.92 -23.59 13.47
C PHE A 200 6.98 -22.44 13.85
N GLU A 201 7.42 -21.59 14.77
CA GLU A 201 6.72 -20.37 15.17
C GLU A 201 7.47 -19.14 14.63
N LEU A 202 6.79 -18.29 13.85
CA LEU A 202 7.35 -17.06 13.29
C LEU A 202 7.83 -16.09 14.38
N GLU A 203 7.26 -16.12 15.58
CA GLU A 203 7.74 -15.36 16.73
C GLU A 203 9.20 -15.67 17.08
N GLN A 204 9.63 -16.90 16.81
CA GLN A 204 10.99 -17.39 17.08
C GLN A 204 11.89 -17.39 15.84
N LEU A 205 11.54 -16.61 14.81
CA LEU A 205 12.23 -16.60 13.52
C LEU A 205 13.75 -16.39 13.66
N ASP A 206 14.21 -15.63 14.66
CA ASP A 206 15.63 -15.39 14.93
C ASP A 206 16.40 -16.69 15.22
N LYS A 207 15.73 -17.64 15.87
CA LYS A 207 16.30 -18.96 16.20
C LYS A 207 16.21 -19.94 15.03
N LEU A 208 15.22 -19.71 14.16
CA LEU A 208 14.88 -20.60 13.05
C LEU A 208 15.52 -20.16 11.73
N TYR A 209 16.11 -18.96 11.71
CA TYR A 209 16.80 -18.46 10.55
C TYR A 209 17.90 -19.42 10.08
N GLY A 210 17.91 -19.73 8.79
CA GLY A 210 18.87 -20.63 8.18
C GLY A 210 18.54 -22.12 8.31
N THR A 211 17.49 -22.53 9.07
CA THR A 211 17.00 -23.91 9.09
C THR A 211 16.45 -24.33 7.73
N GLU A 212 16.35 -25.64 7.48
CA GLU A 212 15.77 -26.15 6.22
C GLU A 212 14.30 -25.78 6.07
N VAL A 213 13.52 -25.76 7.15
CA VAL A 213 12.11 -25.32 7.12
C VAL A 213 12.00 -23.87 6.69
N PHE A 214 12.82 -22.99 7.27
CA PHE A 214 12.87 -21.58 6.86
C PHE A 214 13.22 -21.43 5.37
N LYS A 215 14.29 -22.11 4.91
CA LYS A 215 14.72 -22.05 3.51
C LYS A 215 13.64 -22.53 2.53
N ILE A 216 12.92 -23.62 2.87
CA ILE A 216 11.83 -24.15 2.06
C ILE A 216 10.69 -23.15 1.99
N GLY A 217 10.27 -22.57 3.12
CA GLY A 217 9.22 -21.56 3.18
C GLY A 217 9.54 -20.32 2.34
N ILE A 218 10.75 -19.77 2.52
CA ILE A 218 11.22 -18.60 1.74
C ILE A 218 11.28 -18.92 0.24
N LYS A 219 11.81 -20.08 -0.17
CA LYS A 219 11.82 -20.51 -1.57
C LYS A 219 10.41 -20.56 -2.17
N LYS A 220 9.44 -21.05 -1.39
CA LYS A 220 8.03 -21.09 -1.82
C LYS A 220 7.48 -19.67 -2.02
N LEU A 221 7.74 -18.74 -1.10
CA LEU A 221 7.32 -17.34 -1.22
C LEU A 221 7.98 -16.63 -2.41
N ILE A 222 9.28 -16.83 -2.62
CA ILE A 222 10.00 -16.33 -3.80
C ILE A 222 9.33 -16.85 -5.09
N SER A 223 8.97 -18.14 -5.13
CA SER A 223 8.31 -18.72 -6.29
C SER A 223 6.93 -18.13 -6.55
N VAL A 224 6.17 -17.82 -5.50
CA VAL A 224 4.86 -17.15 -5.60
C VAL A 224 5.03 -15.73 -6.11
N SER A 225 5.91 -14.93 -5.50
CA SER A 225 6.21 -13.57 -5.93
C SER A 225 6.67 -13.52 -7.41
N HIS A 226 7.57 -14.44 -7.78
CA HIS A 226 8.11 -14.54 -9.14
C HIS A 226 7.05 -14.89 -10.19
N ARG A 227 6.03 -15.70 -9.83
CA ARG A 227 4.88 -15.98 -10.70
C ARG A 227 4.10 -14.69 -10.95
N HIS A 228 3.75 -13.97 -9.92
CA HIS A 228 3.05 -12.68 -10.01
C HIS A 228 3.79 -11.63 -10.86
N LEU A 229 5.12 -11.65 -10.87
CA LEU A 229 5.93 -10.71 -11.65
C LEU A 229 6.14 -11.12 -13.11
N ARG A 230 5.83 -12.39 -13.47
CA ARG A 230 6.01 -12.93 -14.83
C ARG A 230 4.73 -13.00 -15.65
N ASP A 231 3.58 -13.03 -15.01
CA ASP A 231 2.27 -13.01 -15.66
C ASP A 231 2.02 -11.67 -16.36
#